data_f9da975442e500594ebb845ee82dae7f
#
_entry.id   f9da975442e500594ebb845ee82dae7f
#
_cell.length_a   1.000
_cell.length_b   1.000
_cell.length_c   1.000
_cell.angle_alpha   90.00
_cell.angle_beta   90.00
_cell.angle_gamma   90.00
#
_symmetry.space_group_name_H-M   'P 1'
#
loop_
_entity.id
_entity.type
_entity.pdbx_description
1 polymer ?
#
loop_
_entity_poly.entity_id
_entity_poly.type
_entity_poly.pdbx_seq_one_letter_code
_entity_poly.pdbx_strand_id
1 'polypeptide(L)'
;MMTELFRRMLSIDSTSGMERDFALWLEEHLDAPRKTRYEVGDGTLNLLFSWGEPKLVFCTHIDTVPPYIAPVFDGDIVRGRGSCDAKGQIFSMYSACRALAESGLDGFALLLLSGEETGSFGAKAFSRTGFTAPYLVIGEPTDNCMASASKGTKSFDIHFKGKACHSGYPQFGRSAVEMFVDFMDALRAKDFGDDALLGKTSFNVGLLRSDNPQNILSPSLD
;
A
#
# COMPACT_ATOMS: atom_id res chain seq x y z
N MET A 1 19.07 -20.31 6.48
CA MET A 1 17.98 -21.16 5.90
C MET A 1 16.66 -20.43 6.13
N MET A 2 15.93 -20.15 5.07
CA MET A 2 14.63 -19.48 5.15
C MET A 2 13.65 -20.36 5.94
N THR A 3 12.96 -19.79 6.92
CA THR A 3 12.10 -20.59 7.81
C THR A 3 10.82 -21.02 7.07
N GLU A 4 10.27 -22.16 7.47
CA GLU A 4 9.00 -22.67 6.95
C GLU A 4 7.86 -21.66 7.14
N LEU A 5 7.89 -20.92 8.26
CA LEU A 5 6.93 -19.84 8.54
C LEU A 5 6.89 -18.82 7.40
N PHE A 6 8.04 -18.30 6.97
CA PHE A 6 8.11 -17.30 5.90
C PHE A 6 7.64 -17.87 4.55
N ARG A 7 8.01 -19.13 4.26
CA ARG A 7 7.53 -19.82 3.05
C ARG A 7 6.02 -19.91 3.01
N ARG A 8 5.41 -20.25 4.12
CA ARG A 8 3.94 -20.32 4.24
C ARG A 8 3.29 -18.96 4.11
N MET A 9 3.83 -17.93 4.76
CA MET A 9 3.34 -16.54 4.59
C MET A 9 3.28 -16.12 3.12
N LEU A 10 4.34 -16.40 2.35
CA LEU A 10 4.41 -16.02 0.93
C LEU A 10 3.49 -16.84 0.04
N SER A 11 3.13 -18.06 0.45
CA SER A 11 2.25 -18.95 -0.34
C SER A 11 0.77 -18.63 -0.19
N ILE A 12 0.38 -17.73 0.70
CA ILE A 12 -1.01 -17.30 0.88
C ILE A 12 -1.22 -16.00 0.11
N ASP A 13 -2.22 -15.97 -0.76
CA ASP A 13 -2.61 -14.72 -1.43
C ASP A 13 -3.21 -13.74 -0.40
N SER A 14 -2.68 -12.53 -0.38
CA SER A 14 -3.18 -11.44 0.46
C SER A 14 -3.32 -10.14 -0.34
N THR A 15 -3.64 -10.27 -1.63
CA THR A 15 -3.95 -9.10 -2.46
C THR A 15 -5.01 -8.23 -1.77
N SER A 16 -4.84 -6.92 -1.81
CA SER A 16 -5.73 -5.95 -1.13
C SER A 16 -7.19 -6.26 -1.38
N GLY A 17 -7.96 -6.40 -0.30
CA GLY A 17 -9.36 -6.85 -0.28
C GLY A 17 -9.54 -8.37 -0.15
N MET A 18 -8.48 -9.17 -0.23
CA MET A 18 -8.49 -10.63 -0.04
C MET A 18 -7.60 -11.08 1.13
N GLU A 19 -7.03 -10.16 1.88
CA GLU A 19 -6.05 -10.42 2.93
C GLU A 19 -6.60 -11.08 4.20
N ARG A 20 -7.92 -11.27 4.30
CA ARG A 20 -8.55 -11.85 5.51
C ARG A 20 -8.03 -13.24 5.85
N ASP A 21 -7.91 -14.11 4.87
CA ASP A 21 -7.45 -15.48 5.09
C ASP A 21 -6.01 -15.50 5.58
N PHE A 22 -5.18 -14.62 5.07
CA PHE A 22 -3.82 -14.45 5.55
C PHE A 22 -3.78 -13.91 6.99
N ALA A 23 -4.62 -12.94 7.32
CA ALA A 23 -4.74 -12.41 8.68
C ALA A 23 -5.15 -13.50 9.68
N LEU A 24 -6.17 -14.30 9.36
CA LEU A 24 -6.62 -15.41 10.21
C LEU A 24 -5.51 -16.46 10.38
N TRP A 25 -4.79 -16.76 9.31
CA TRP A 25 -3.65 -17.67 9.36
C TRP A 25 -2.53 -17.13 10.26
N LEU A 26 -2.22 -15.82 10.18
CA LEU A 26 -1.23 -15.18 11.06
C LEU A 26 -1.66 -15.25 12.53
N GLU A 27 -2.93 -14.97 12.82
CA GLU A 27 -3.47 -15.07 14.18
C GLU A 27 -3.33 -16.48 14.77
N GLU A 28 -3.54 -17.51 13.95
CA GLU A 28 -3.40 -18.91 14.37
C GLU A 28 -1.93 -19.30 14.59
N HIS A 29 -1.01 -18.86 13.72
CA HIS A 29 0.34 -19.39 13.64
C HIS A 29 1.43 -18.51 14.29
N LEU A 30 1.14 -17.24 14.57
CA LEU A 30 2.06 -16.38 15.31
C LEU A 30 1.76 -16.45 16.82
N ASP A 31 2.75 -16.83 17.61
CA ASP A 31 2.60 -16.91 19.07
C ASP A 31 2.84 -15.56 19.74
N ALA A 32 1.94 -15.20 20.63
CA ALA A 32 2.06 -14.06 21.54
C ALA A 32 1.19 -14.30 22.79
N PRO A 33 1.54 -13.75 23.96
CA PRO A 33 0.75 -13.88 25.17
C PRO A 33 -0.67 -13.30 25.05
N ARG A 34 -0.81 -12.23 24.23
CA ARG A 34 -2.09 -11.61 23.96
C ARG A 34 -2.21 -11.33 22.47
N LYS A 35 -3.32 -11.76 21.88
CA LYS A 35 -3.71 -11.49 20.50
C LYS A 35 -5.03 -10.73 20.50
N THR A 36 -5.10 -9.62 19.80
CA THR A 36 -6.30 -8.80 19.69
C THR A 36 -6.64 -8.58 18.23
N ARG A 37 -7.88 -8.85 17.85
CA ARG A 37 -8.42 -8.65 16.52
C ARG A 37 -9.24 -7.37 16.50
N TYR A 38 -9.11 -6.59 15.43
CA TYR A 38 -9.92 -5.42 15.14
C TYR A 38 -10.56 -5.60 13.77
N GLU A 39 -11.87 -5.76 13.72
CA GLU A 39 -12.60 -5.77 12.44
C GLU A 39 -12.54 -4.37 11.82
N VAL A 40 -12.16 -4.30 10.55
CA VAL A 40 -11.91 -3.02 9.86
C VAL A 40 -13.08 -2.63 8.95
N GLY A 41 -13.81 -3.59 8.44
CA GLY A 41 -14.83 -3.46 7.40
C GLY A 41 -14.42 -4.23 6.14
N ASP A 42 -15.35 -4.36 5.20
CA ASP A 42 -15.16 -5.08 3.92
C ASP A 42 -14.55 -6.49 4.07
N GLY A 43 -14.81 -7.12 5.23
CA GLY A 43 -14.31 -8.45 5.52
C GLY A 43 -12.83 -8.52 5.92
N THR A 44 -12.13 -7.39 6.06
CA THR A 44 -10.72 -7.34 6.49
C THR A 44 -10.59 -7.06 7.99
N LEU A 45 -9.41 -7.33 8.53
CA LEU A 45 -9.12 -7.14 9.96
C LEU A 45 -7.66 -6.76 10.21
N ASN A 46 -7.43 -6.02 11.29
CA ASN A 46 -6.10 -5.78 11.83
C ASN A 46 -5.81 -6.72 12.99
N LEU A 47 -4.55 -7.01 13.22
CA LEU A 47 -4.10 -7.85 14.33
C LEU A 47 -3.08 -7.12 15.19
N LEU A 48 -3.22 -7.24 16.51
CA LEU A 48 -2.25 -6.77 17.49
C LEU A 48 -1.79 -7.93 18.36
N PHE A 49 -0.52 -8.25 18.27
CA PHE A 49 0.17 -9.23 19.10
C PHE A 49 0.96 -8.49 20.17
N SER A 50 0.73 -8.76 21.45
CA SER A 50 1.34 -7.99 22.53
C SER A 50 2.07 -8.88 23.54
N TRP A 51 3.22 -8.39 23.98
CA TRP A 51 4.03 -8.93 25.06
C TRP A 51 4.12 -7.88 26.18
N GLY A 52 3.29 -8.02 27.19
CA GLY A 52 3.07 -7.01 28.25
C GLY A 52 2.29 -5.80 27.75
N GLU A 53 2.40 -4.66 28.44
CA GLU A 53 1.76 -3.38 28.08
C GLU A 53 2.67 -2.62 27.10
N PRO A 54 2.25 -2.41 25.84
CA PRO A 54 3.15 -1.95 24.78
C PRO A 54 3.64 -0.51 24.99
N LYS A 55 4.95 -0.32 25.05
CA LYS A 55 5.66 0.95 24.95
C LYS A 55 6.27 1.16 23.56
N LEU A 56 6.59 0.06 22.89
CA LEU A 56 7.12 0.01 21.52
C LEU A 56 6.18 -0.82 20.66
N VAL A 57 5.80 -0.31 19.49
CA VAL A 57 5.00 -1.05 18.51
C VAL A 57 5.79 -1.18 17.22
N PHE A 58 5.99 -2.41 16.77
CA PHE A 58 6.39 -2.71 15.40
C PHE A 58 5.13 -2.78 14.55
N CYS A 59 5.08 -2.07 13.43
CA CYS A 59 3.89 -1.96 12.60
C CYS A 59 4.23 -2.15 11.14
N THR A 60 3.46 -2.98 10.44
CA THR A 60 3.50 -3.10 8.97
C THR A 60 2.15 -3.58 8.47
N HIS A 61 2.00 -3.76 7.16
CA HIS A 61 0.74 -4.18 6.54
C HIS A 61 0.76 -5.64 6.09
N ILE A 62 -0.44 -6.21 5.90
CA ILE A 62 -0.64 -7.61 5.51
C ILE A 62 -1.08 -7.78 4.07
N ASP A 63 -1.66 -6.73 3.48
CA ASP A 63 -2.07 -6.75 2.08
C ASP A 63 -0.89 -6.54 1.13
N THR A 64 -1.11 -6.85 -0.13
CA THR A 64 -0.15 -6.67 -1.22
C THR A 64 -0.86 -6.16 -2.46
N VAL A 65 -0.14 -5.41 -3.31
CA VAL A 65 -0.68 -5.02 -4.64
C VAL A 65 -0.95 -6.23 -5.52
N PRO A 66 -1.97 -6.19 -6.41
CA PRO A 66 -2.21 -7.21 -7.41
C PRO A 66 -1.14 -7.17 -8.54
N PRO A 67 -0.97 -8.28 -9.32
CA PRO A 67 -1.53 -9.60 -9.08
C PRO A 67 -0.73 -10.39 -8.03
N TYR A 68 -1.33 -11.44 -7.47
CA TYR A 68 -0.57 -12.44 -6.71
C TYR A 68 0.47 -13.10 -7.62
N ILE A 69 1.72 -13.18 -7.14
CA ILE A 69 2.82 -13.85 -7.81
C ILE A 69 3.36 -14.89 -6.84
N ALA A 70 3.20 -16.16 -7.19
CA ALA A 70 3.64 -17.27 -6.37
C ALA A 70 5.16 -17.18 -6.05
N PRO A 71 5.58 -17.54 -4.83
CA PRO A 71 6.97 -17.44 -4.43
C PRO A 71 7.85 -18.46 -5.15
N VAL A 72 9.02 -18.02 -5.59
CA VAL A 72 10.11 -18.86 -6.09
C VAL A 72 11.28 -18.73 -5.15
N PHE A 73 11.81 -19.86 -4.68
CA PHE A 73 12.91 -19.96 -3.74
C PHE A 73 14.16 -20.47 -4.45
N ASP A 74 15.21 -19.67 -4.44
CA ASP A 74 16.49 -19.97 -5.09
C ASP A 74 17.63 -19.71 -4.08
N GLY A 75 18.04 -20.72 -3.36
CA GLY A 75 18.99 -20.59 -2.25
C GLY A 75 18.47 -19.62 -1.18
N ASP A 76 19.21 -18.54 -0.97
CA ASP A 76 18.87 -17.48 -0.02
C ASP A 76 18.03 -16.35 -0.64
N ILE A 77 17.69 -16.48 -1.92
CA ILE A 77 16.88 -15.49 -2.63
C ILE A 77 15.44 -15.98 -2.74
N VAL A 78 14.50 -15.10 -2.45
CA VAL A 78 13.08 -15.33 -2.71
C VAL A 78 12.53 -14.25 -3.62
N ARG A 79 11.73 -14.65 -4.61
CA ARG A 79 11.01 -13.79 -5.53
C ARG A 79 9.53 -14.13 -5.45
N GLY A 80 8.67 -13.14 -5.47
CA GLY A 80 7.22 -13.33 -5.41
C GLY A 80 6.53 -12.14 -4.77
N ARG A 81 5.21 -12.05 -4.89
CA ARG A 81 4.45 -10.95 -4.30
C ARG A 81 4.54 -11.00 -2.78
N GLY A 82 4.82 -9.84 -2.14
CA GLY A 82 4.96 -9.73 -0.69
C GLY A 82 6.33 -10.16 -0.15
N SER A 83 7.25 -10.69 -0.96
CA SER A 83 8.57 -11.10 -0.45
C SER A 83 9.39 -9.95 0.11
N CYS A 84 9.19 -8.75 -0.44
CA CYS A 84 9.81 -7.50 0.00
C CYS A 84 8.78 -6.59 0.68
N ASP A 85 7.54 -6.55 0.17
CA ASP A 85 6.49 -5.61 0.57
C ASP A 85 5.16 -6.35 0.79
N ALA A 86 4.70 -6.61 2.05
CA ALA A 86 5.47 -6.37 3.29
C ALA A 86 5.56 -7.65 4.16
N LYS A 87 5.37 -8.87 3.57
CA LYS A 87 5.48 -10.13 4.35
C LYS A 87 6.90 -10.40 4.86
N GLY A 88 7.91 -9.87 4.15
CA GLY A 88 9.30 -9.85 4.63
C GLY A 88 9.44 -9.07 5.93
N GLN A 89 8.81 -7.90 6.02
CA GLN A 89 8.77 -7.06 7.22
C GLN A 89 7.99 -7.75 8.36
N ILE A 90 6.83 -8.36 8.06
CA ILE A 90 6.09 -9.14 9.06
C ILE A 90 7.00 -10.20 9.68
N PHE A 91 7.67 -10.98 8.84
CA PHE A 91 8.55 -12.05 9.30
C PHE A 91 9.73 -11.53 10.13
N SER A 92 10.38 -10.46 9.68
CA SER A 92 11.50 -9.83 10.36
C SER A 92 11.11 -9.27 11.73
N MET A 93 10.02 -8.49 11.77
CA MET A 93 9.51 -7.89 13.01
C MET A 93 8.99 -8.93 14.00
N TYR A 94 8.29 -9.95 13.52
CA TYR A 94 7.86 -11.06 14.39
C TYR A 94 9.07 -11.83 14.96
N SER A 95 10.10 -12.07 14.16
CA SER A 95 11.33 -12.70 14.62
C SER A 95 12.02 -11.86 15.69
N ALA A 96 12.06 -10.55 15.54
CA ALA A 96 12.56 -9.62 16.56
C ALA A 96 11.72 -9.69 17.86
N CYS A 97 10.39 -9.67 17.73
CA CYS A 97 9.50 -9.82 18.90
C CYS A 97 9.74 -11.13 19.65
N ARG A 98 9.92 -12.22 18.92
CA ARG A 98 10.24 -13.52 19.54
C ARG A 98 11.57 -13.51 20.28
N ALA A 99 12.62 -12.97 19.65
CA ALA A 99 13.93 -12.88 20.26
C ALA A 99 13.92 -12.02 21.55
N LEU A 100 13.18 -10.91 21.54
CA LEU A 100 12.97 -10.06 22.71
C LEU A 100 12.25 -10.84 23.84
N ALA A 101 11.17 -11.54 23.52
CA ALA A 101 10.40 -12.34 24.48
C ALA A 101 11.24 -13.50 25.06
N GLU A 102 12.01 -14.20 24.24
CA GLU A 102 12.92 -15.26 24.65
C GLU A 102 14.04 -14.74 25.56
N SER A 103 14.40 -13.45 25.44
CA SER A 103 15.33 -12.77 26.35
C SER A 103 14.67 -12.29 27.65
N GLY A 104 13.40 -12.58 27.86
CA GLY A 104 12.65 -12.17 29.06
C GLY A 104 12.19 -10.71 29.04
N LEU A 105 12.23 -10.03 27.90
CA LEU A 105 11.75 -8.67 27.74
C LEU A 105 10.27 -8.64 27.40
N ASP A 106 9.58 -7.59 27.82
CA ASP A 106 8.18 -7.28 27.52
C ASP A 106 7.99 -5.79 27.22
N GLY A 107 6.75 -5.33 27.09
CA GLY A 107 6.43 -3.92 26.81
C GLY A 107 6.47 -3.58 25.32
N PHE A 108 6.28 -4.55 24.45
CA PHE A 108 6.23 -4.32 22.99
C PHE A 108 5.06 -5.05 22.33
N ALA A 109 4.76 -4.64 21.10
CA ALA A 109 3.72 -5.27 20.29
C ALA A 109 4.12 -5.33 18.80
N LEU A 110 3.45 -6.22 18.07
CA LEU A 110 3.43 -6.27 16.61
C LEU A 110 2.02 -5.95 16.14
N LEU A 111 1.86 -4.85 15.41
CA LEU A 111 0.61 -4.41 14.81
C LEU A 111 0.65 -4.69 13.32
N LEU A 112 -0.30 -5.47 12.84
CA LEU A 112 -0.46 -5.84 11.44
C LEU A 112 -1.74 -5.22 10.90
N LEU A 113 -1.62 -4.38 9.90
CA LEU A 113 -2.70 -3.56 9.35
C LEU A 113 -3.12 -4.07 7.96
N SER A 114 -4.41 -4.01 7.67
CA SER A 114 -4.97 -4.32 6.36
C SER A 114 -5.12 -3.07 5.49
N GLY A 115 -5.17 -3.26 4.15
CA GLY A 115 -5.54 -2.23 3.19
C GLY A 115 -4.62 -1.03 3.15
N GLU A 116 -3.31 -1.22 3.34
CA GLU A 116 -2.32 -0.14 3.20
C GLU A 116 -2.27 0.34 1.76
N GLU A 117 -2.13 -0.57 0.81
CA GLU A 117 -1.96 -0.38 -0.62
C GLU A 117 -3.18 0.29 -1.31
N THR A 118 -4.32 0.28 -0.64
CA THR A 118 -5.58 0.86 -1.13
C THR A 118 -6.04 2.07 -0.32
N GLY A 119 -5.11 2.75 0.35
CA GLY A 119 -5.34 4.01 1.04
C GLY A 119 -5.35 3.91 2.56
N SER A 120 -4.69 2.90 3.12
CA SER A 120 -4.40 2.75 4.55
C SER A 120 -5.66 2.74 5.43
N PHE A 121 -6.75 2.10 4.94
CA PHE A 121 -8.01 2.11 5.68
C PHE A 121 -7.92 1.33 7.00
N GLY A 122 -7.10 0.28 7.07
CA GLY A 122 -6.82 -0.43 8.32
C GLY A 122 -6.17 0.46 9.38
N ALA A 123 -5.17 1.26 8.98
CA ALA A 123 -4.54 2.24 9.86
C ALA A 123 -5.54 3.31 10.33
N LYS A 124 -6.37 3.82 9.41
CA LYS A 124 -7.43 4.78 9.72
C LYS A 124 -8.48 4.22 10.70
N ALA A 125 -8.82 2.94 10.58
CA ALA A 125 -9.71 2.27 11.51
C ALA A 125 -9.05 2.08 12.87
N PHE A 126 -7.79 1.63 12.90
CA PHE A 126 -7.04 1.42 14.14
C PHE A 126 -6.83 2.72 14.93
N SER A 127 -6.55 3.85 14.26
CA SER A 127 -6.38 5.15 14.92
C SER A 127 -7.59 5.60 15.73
N ARG A 128 -8.79 5.05 15.45
CA ARG A 128 -10.04 5.37 16.17
C ARG A 128 -10.24 4.51 17.41
N THR A 129 -9.41 3.51 17.66
CA THR A 129 -9.53 2.62 18.83
C THR A 129 -9.08 3.28 20.13
N GLY A 130 -8.41 4.42 20.06
CA GLY A 130 -7.79 5.08 21.21
C GLY A 130 -6.50 4.40 21.70
N PHE A 131 -6.00 3.38 21.01
CA PHE A 131 -4.71 2.76 21.32
C PHE A 131 -3.58 3.77 21.16
N THR A 132 -2.67 3.82 22.12
CA THR A 132 -1.49 4.68 22.11
C THR A 132 -0.26 3.93 22.57
N ALA A 133 0.89 4.27 22.01
CA ALA A 133 2.19 3.80 22.49
C ALA A 133 3.23 4.92 22.29
N PRO A 134 4.25 5.05 23.17
CA PRO A 134 5.29 6.07 23.06
C PRO A 134 6.12 5.98 21.79
N TYR A 135 6.38 4.75 21.31
CA TYR A 135 7.27 4.50 20.17
C TYR A 135 6.61 3.59 19.13
N LEU A 136 6.78 3.95 17.87
CA LEU A 136 6.32 3.19 16.72
C LEU A 136 7.48 3.01 15.72
N VAL A 137 7.71 1.78 15.30
CA VAL A 137 8.62 1.42 14.21
C VAL A 137 7.77 0.89 13.06
N ILE A 138 7.79 1.58 11.93
CA ILE A 138 7.06 1.17 10.72
C ILE A 138 8.01 0.37 9.82
N GLY A 139 7.60 -0.82 9.43
CA GLY A 139 8.34 -1.70 8.55
C GLY A 139 7.88 -1.56 7.11
N GLU A 140 8.75 -0.96 6.31
CA GLU A 140 8.61 -0.78 4.87
C GLU A 140 9.92 -1.15 4.17
N PRO A 141 9.93 -1.45 2.86
CA PRO A 141 11.16 -1.77 2.13
C PRO A 141 12.01 -0.50 1.90
N THR A 142 12.96 -0.25 2.79
CA THR A 142 13.80 0.95 2.84
C THR A 142 15.29 0.65 2.69
N ASP A 143 15.64 -0.49 2.09
CA ASP A 143 17.04 -0.98 2.01
C ASP A 143 17.74 -1.04 3.38
N ASN A 144 17.00 -1.38 4.43
CA ASN A 144 17.44 -1.38 5.84
C ASN A 144 17.95 -0.02 6.33
N CYS A 145 17.50 1.07 5.72
CA CYS A 145 17.80 2.42 6.14
C CYS A 145 16.60 3.02 6.89
N MET A 146 16.87 3.86 7.87
CA MET A 146 15.84 4.64 8.51
C MET A 146 15.39 5.77 7.58
N ALA A 147 14.13 5.77 7.17
CA ALA A 147 13.56 6.87 6.41
C ALA A 147 13.33 8.08 7.34
N SER A 148 13.89 9.23 6.98
CA SER A 148 13.76 10.48 7.73
C SER A 148 12.64 11.37 7.20
N ALA A 149 12.16 11.13 5.97
CA ALA A 149 11.06 11.85 5.35
C ALA A 149 10.45 11.03 4.20
N SER A 150 9.22 11.35 3.81
CA SER A 150 8.55 10.75 2.65
C SER A 150 7.76 11.80 1.87
N LYS A 151 7.59 11.56 0.56
CA LYS A 151 6.71 12.38 -0.27
C LYS A 151 5.25 12.08 0.07
N GLY A 152 4.45 13.13 0.19
CA GLY A 152 3.00 12.98 0.20
C GLY A 152 2.47 12.64 -1.19
N THR A 153 1.36 11.92 -1.24
CA THR A 153 0.66 11.59 -2.50
C THR A 153 -0.74 12.21 -2.53
N LYS A 154 -1.18 12.59 -3.73
CA LYS A 154 -2.56 12.98 -4.00
C LYS A 154 -3.00 12.40 -5.33
N SER A 155 -4.21 11.86 -5.37
CA SER A 155 -4.86 11.39 -6.58
C SER A 155 -5.98 12.35 -6.98
N PHE A 156 -6.17 12.53 -8.28
CA PHE A 156 -7.21 13.36 -8.85
C PHE A 156 -7.87 12.61 -10.00
N ASP A 157 -9.20 12.66 -10.04
CA ASP A 157 -9.98 12.27 -11.19
C ASP A 157 -10.36 13.54 -11.94
N ILE A 158 -9.99 13.63 -13.21
CA ILE A 158 -10.18 14.83 -14.04
C ILE A 158 -11.03 14.46 -15.25
N HIS A 159 -12.20 15.07 -15.34
CA HIS A 159 -13.15 14.86 -16.45
C HIS A 159 -13.11 16.01 -17.42
N PHE A 160 -12.70 15.75 -18.67
CA PHE A 160 -12.76 16.72 -19.75
C PHE A 160 -14.07 16.55 -20.51
N LYS A 161 -14.85 17.65 -20.60
CA LYS A 161 -16.12 17.69 -21.31
C LYS A 161 -15.98 18.53 -22.58
N GLY A 162 -16.04 17.87 -23.72
CA GLY A 162 -16.01 18.45 -25.03
C GLY A 162 -17.40 18.59 -25.66
N LYS A 163 -17.43 18.74 -26.98
CA LYS A 163 -18.64 18.77 -27.80
C LYS A 163 -18.39 17.91 -29.05
N ALA A 164 -19.19 16.86 -29.20
CA ALA A 164 -19.10 15.99 -30.37
C ALA A 164 -19.44 16.73 -31.69
N CYS A 165 -18.70 16.44 -32.73
CA CYS A 165 -19.04 16.74 -34.12
C CYS A 165 -18.26 15.81 -35.06
N HIS A 166 -18.60 15.81 -36.34
CA HIS A 166 -17.82 15.04 -37.33
C HIS A 166 -16.38 15.57 -37.40
N SER A 167 -15.37 14.67 -37.35
CA SER A 167 -13.95 15.04 -37.30
C SER A 167 -13.46 15.87 -38.49
N GLY A 168 -14.15 15.80 -39.65
CA GLY A 168 -13.89 16.65 -40.80
C GLY A 168 -14.36 18.10 -40.67
N TYR A 169 -15.10 18.42 -39.60
CA TYR A 169 -15.63 19.77 -39.34
C TYR A 169 -15.37 20.22 -37.91
N PRO A 170 -14.09 20.25 -37.48
CA PRO A 170 -13.75 20.47 -36.08
C PRO A 170 -14.21 21.81 -35.50
N GLN A 171 -14.47 22.80 -36.32
CA GLN A 171 -14.98 24.12 -35.94
C GLN A 171 -16.37 24.08 -35.28
N PHE A 172 -17.13 22.99 -35.40
CA PHE A 172 -18.47 22.85 -34.81
C PHE A 172 -18.47 22.09 -33.47
N GLY A 173 -17.30 21.58 -33.07
CA GLY A 173 -17.15 20.80 -31.85
C GLY A 173 -15.98 21.26 -30.97
N ARG A 174 -15.69 20.46 -29.96
CA ARG A 174 -14.49 20.60 -29.10
C ARG A 174 -14.06 19.24 -28.62
N SER A 175 -12.84 18.86 -28.92
CA SER A 175 -12.31 17.57 -28.51
C SER A 175 -11.90 17.58 -27.03
N ALA A 176 -12.42 16.64 -26.23
CA ALA A 176 -11.97 16.41 -24.86
C ALA A 176 -10.53 15.90 -24.82
N VAL A 177 -10.10 15.16 -25.84
CA VAL A 177 -8.72 14.68 -25.98
C VAL A 177 -7.75 15.84 -26.19
N GLU A 178 -8.07 16.80 -27.07
CA GLU A 178 -7.24 18.00 -27.25
C GLU A 178 -7.15 18.83 -25.96
N MET A 179 -8.25 18.96 -25.24
CA MET A 179 -8.25 19.65 -23.94
C MET A 179 -7.31 18.98 -22.93
N PHE A 180 -7.26 17.65 -22.93
CA PHE A 180 -6.31 16.91 -22.10
C PHE A 180 -4.85 17.18 -22.55
N VAL A 181 -4.57 17.19 -23.84
CA VAL A 181 -3.22 17.52 -24.36
C VAL A 181 -2.79 18.90 -23.90
N ASP A 182 -3.65 19.93 -24.08
CA ASP A 182 -3.41 21.30 -23.61
C ASP A 182 -3.16 21.36 -22.10
N PHE A 183 -3.96 20.63 -21.33
CA PHE A 183 -3.79 20.51 -19.88
C PHE A 183 -2.46 19.89 -19.50
N MET A 184 -2.04 18.82 -20.20
CA MET A 184 -0.76 18.14 -19.91
C MET A 184 0.42 19.04 -20.27
N ASP A 185 0.34 19.82 -21.34
CA ASP A 185 1.40 20.77 -21.71
C ASP A 185 1.53 21.87 -20.65
N ALA A 186 0.40 22.41 -20.18
CA ALA A 186 0.39 23.38 -19.09
C ALA A 186 0.93 22.78 -17.76
N LEU A 187 0.56 21.53 -17.45
CA LEU A 187 1.02 20.84 -16.26
C LEU A 187 2.54 20.60 -16.28
N ARG A 188 3.08 20.18 -17.44
CA ARG A 188 4.53 19.96 -17.63
C ARG A 188 5.33 21.27 -17.56
N ALA A 189 4.76 22.36 -18.00
CA ALA A 189 5.39 23.68 -17.96
C ALA A 189 5.39 24.30 -16.56
N LYS A 190 4.56 23.76 -15.63
CA LYS A 190 4.47 24.29 -14.27
C LYS A 190 5.63 23.84 -13.41
N ASP A 191 6.28 24.79 -12.73
CA ASP A 191 7.21 24.50 -11.66
C ASP A 191 6.46 24.21 -10.35
N PHE A 192 6.65 23.01 -9.79
CA PHE A 192 6.09 22.56 -8.53
C PHE A 192 7.08 22.69 -7.36
N GLY A 193 8.24 23.29 -7.62
CA GLY A 193 9.32 23.39 -6.66
C GLY A 193 10.15 22.12 -6.52
N ASP A 194 11.24 22.27 -5.78
CA ASP A 194 12.20 21.21 -5.50
C ASP A 194 12.50 21.21 -3.99
N ASP A 195 12.32 20.08 -3.33
CA ASP A 195 12.68 19.91 -1.93
C ASP A 195 14.12 19.40 -1.81
N ALA A 196 14.91 19.99 -0.94
CA ALA A 196 16.33 19.65 -0.82
C ALA A 196 16.59 18.19 -0.42
N LEU A 197 15.66 17.56 0.29
CA LEU A 197 15.77 16.16 0.74
C LEU A 197 14.99 15.21 -0.16
N LEU A 198 13.77 15.58 -0.54
CA LEU A 198 12.83 14.70 -1.25
C LEU A 198 12.89 14.88 -2.77
N GLY A 199 13.54 15.94 -3.26
CA GLY A 199 13.64 16.27 -4.68
C GLY A 199 12.32 16.79 -5.26
N LYS A 200 12.22 16.76 -6.59
CA LYS A 200 11.09 17.35 -7.32
C LYS A 200 9.78 16.61 -7.09
N THR A 201 8.68 17.36 -7.09
CA THR A 201 7.34 16.79 -7.23
C THR A 201 7.21 16.10 -8.59
N SER A 202 6.68 14.90 -8.59
CA SER A 202 6.38 14.11 -9.80
C SER A 202 4.89 13.88 -9.92
N PHE A 203 4.42 13.64 -11.15
CA PHE A 203 3.04 13.24 -11.42
C PHE A 203 3.01 12.09 -12.44
N ASN A 204 1.94 11.32 -12.38
CA ASN A 204 1.69 10.21 -13.30
C ASN A 204 0.23 10.23 -13.75
N VAL A 205 -0.01 9.90 -15.01
CA VAL A 205 -1.35 9.61 -15.53
C VAL A 205 -1.50 8.09 -15.49
N GLY A 206 -2.22 7.60 -14.49
CA GLY A 206 -2.39 6.16 -14.26
C GLY A 206 -3.49 5.52 -15.09
N LEU A 207 -4.50 6.31 -15.43
CA LEU A 207 -5.63 5.88 -16.27
C LEU A 207 -6.00 6.99 -17.24
N LEU A 208 -6.32 6.64 -18.46
CA LEU A 208 -6.86 7.54 -19.48
C LEU A 208 -7.91 6.79 -20.27
N ARG A 209 -9.13 7.34 -20.35
CA ARG A 209 -10.23 6.67 -21.02
C ARG A 209 -11.05 7.63 -21.87
N SER A 210 -11.24 7.27 -23.14
CA SER A 210 -12.14 7.94 -24.07
C SER A 210 -12.74 6.92 -25.02
N ASP A 211 -14.03 6.60 -24.81
CA ASP A 211 -14.79 5.66 -25.65
C ASP A 211 -15.51 6.44 -26.75
N ASN A 212 -14.89 6.57 -27.93
CA ASN A 212 -15.41 7.40 -28.99
C ASN A 212 -15.14 6.82 -30.39
N PRO A 213 -16.10 6.88 -31.34
CA PRO A 213 -15.82 6.53 -32.73
C PRO A 213 -14.75 7.43 -33.35
N GLN A 214 -13.91 6.87 -34.23
CA GLN A 214 -12.75 7.56 -34.81
C GLN A 214 -13.09 8.81 -35.64
N ASN A 215 -14.29 8.86 -36.22
CA ASN A 215 -14.72 9.96 -37.09
C ASN A 215 -15.51 11.06 -36.34
N ILE A 216 -15.48 11.06 -35.01
CA ILE A 216 -16.15 12.04 -34.16
C ILE A 216 -15.15 12.66 -33.21
N LEU A 217 -15.20 13.97 -32.98
CA LEU A 217 -14.45 14.62 -31.90
C LEU A 217 -14.94 14.08 -30.55
N SER A 218 -14.02 13.67 -29.70
CA SER A 218 -14.35 13.08 -28.41
C SER A 218 -15.11 14.07 -27.52
N PRO A 219 -16.34 13.74 -27.10
CA PRO A 219 -17.13 14.59 -26.19
C PRO A 219 -16.72 14.44 -24.73
N SER A 220 -15.99 13.37 -24.36
CA SER A 220 -15.53 13.12 -22.98
C SER A 220 -14.20 12.37 -22.96
N LEU A 221 -13.44 12.64 -21.92
CA LEU A 221 -12.25 11.92 -21.57
C LEU A 221 -12.08 11.96 -20.05
N ASP A 222 -11.78 10.80 -19.46
CA ASP A 222 -11.57 10.56 -18.04
C ASP A 222 -10.17 9.99 -17.79
#